data_0d8b29a742b9d3436dc0f3415fbb6147
#
_entry.id   0d8b29a742b9d3436dc0f3415fbb6147
#
_cell.length_a   1.000
_cell.length_b   1.000
_cell.length_c   1.000
_cell.angle_alpha   90.00
_cell.angle_beta   90.00
_cell.angle_gamma   90.00
#
_symmetry.space_group_name_H-M   'P 1'
#
loop_
_entity.id
_entity.type
_entity.pdbx_description
1 polymer ?
#
loop_
_entity_poly.entity_id
_entity_poly.type
_entity_poly.pdbx_seq_one_letter_code
_entity_poly.pdbx_strand_id
1 'polypeptide(L)'
;GDVYKRQMVEAGRIAEAADPDIIDINFGCPVKKIAGRGAGSGMMRDVPLMVEMTRRIVEAVKKPVTVKTRLGWDEESKNIEEIALRLQDVGIAALTIHGRTRAQMYRGEADWTLIGKVKNNPAIRIPIIGNGDIDSGPKAREMFDRYGVDGVMIGRATYGRPWIFREVKHFLETGEVMPQPSVAERVEIAKEHLAKSLEIKGGRVGILEMRRHLSNYFKGLPNFKETRLKLVTLFDPNELYATLDSIADRWGDFDVSGVIPAPLSHDV
;
A
#
# COMPACT_ATOMS: atom_id res chain seq x y z
N GLY A 1 -12.72 -25.84 7.37
CA GLY A 1 -11.30 -25.60 7.63
C GLY A 1 -10.37 -26.21 6.58
N ASP A 2 -10.48 -27.50 6.30
CA ASP A 2 -9.55 -28.19 5.36
C ASP A 2 -9.75 -27.79 3.89
N VAL A 3 -10.95 -27.48 3.47
CA VAL A 3 -11.24 -26.99 2.11
C VAL A 3 -10.54 -25.65 1.89
N TYR A 4 -10.66 -24.73 2.83
CA TYR A 4 -10.04 -23.40 2.74
C TYR A 4 -8.52 -23.47 2.72
N LYS A 5 -7.92 -24.32 3.56
CA LYS A 5 -6.46 -24.54 3.57
C LYS A 5 -5.97 -25.09 2.23
N ARG A 6 -6.67 -26.06 1.64
CA ARG A 6 -6.31 -26.62 0.31
C ARG A 6 -6.43 -25.57 -0.79
N GLN A 7 -7.47 -24.74 -0.77
CA GLN A 7 -7.64 -23.66 -1.74
C GLN A 7 -6.53 -22.63 -1.66
N MET A 8 -6.05 -22.27 -0.46
CA MET A 8 -4.96 -21.32 -0.29
C MET A 8 -3.61 -21.90 -0.72
N VAL A 9 -3.35 -23.17 -0.49
CA VAL A 9 -2.16 -23.87 -1.01
C VAL A 9 -2.18 -23.91 -2.55
N GLU A 10 -3.31 -24.22 -3.14
CA GLU A 10 -3.47 -24.20 -4.60
C GLU A 10 -3.30 -22.80 -5.18
N ALA A 11 -3.86 -21.78 -4.52
CA ALA A 11 -3.61 -20.38 -4.90
C ALA A 11 -2.13 -20.01 -4.85
N GLY A 12 -1.39 -20.51 -3.86
CA GLY A 12 0.06 -20.33 -3.75
C GLY A 12 0.80 -20.95 -4.94
N ARG A 13 0.44 -22.17 -5.34
CA ARG A 13 1.03 -22.84 -6.52
C ARG A 13 0.70 -22.13 -7.84
N ILE A 14 -0.53 -21.66 -7.99
CA ILE A 14 -0.94 -20.85 -9.16
C ILE A 14 -0.13 -19.54 -9.20
N ALA A 15 0.03 -18.87 -8.06
CA ALA A 15 0.86 -17.67 -7.97
C ALA A 15 2.32 -17.97 -8.32
N GLU A 16 2.89 -19.07 -7.83
CA GLU A 16 4.25 -19.48 -8.16
C GLU A 16 4.44 -19.80 -9.65
N ALA A 17 3.43 -20.37 -10.32
CA ALA A 17 3.45 -20.65 -11.75
C ALA A 17 3.58 -19.39 -12.63
N ALA A 18 3.22 -18.22 -12.10
CA ALA A 18 3.45 -16.93 -12.75
C ALA A 18 4.89 -16.39 -12.57
N ASP A 19 5.77 -17.17 -11.93
CA ASP A 19 7.18 -16.91 -11.68
C ASP A 19 7.48 -15.55 -11.00
N PRO A 20 6.78 -15.19 -9.90
CA PRO A 20 7.13 -13.98 -9.14
C PRO A 20 8.42 -14.20 -8.35
N ASP A 21 9.05 -13.09 -7.92
CA ASP A 21 10.18 -13.18 -6.98
C ASP A 21 9.74 -13.56 -5.56
N ILE A 22 8.54 -13.14 -5.16
CA ILE A 22 7.99 -13.31 -3.81
C ILE A 22 6.48 -13.58 -3.89
N ILE A 23 5.96 -14.42 -3.01
CA ILE A 23 4.52 -14.62 -2.81
C ILE A 23 4.12 -13.98 -1.48
N ASP A 24 3.24 -12.97 -1.51
CA ASP A 24 2.76 -12.28 -0.30
C ASP A 24 1.36 -12.73 0.11
N ILE A 25 1.19 -13.11 1.37
CA ILE A 25 -0.11 -13.49 1.94
C ILE A 25 -0.72 -12.28 2.64
N ASN A 26 -1.91 -11.87 2.21
CA ASN A 26 -2.61 -10.73 2.77
C ASN A 26 -3.55 -11.12 3.92
N PHE A 27 -3.12 -10.91 5.16
CA PHE A 27 -3.93 -11.00 6.37
C PHE A 27 -4.30 -9.63 6.96
N GLY A 28 -4.25 -8.57 6.14
CA GLY A 28 -4.49 -7.20 6.60
C GLY A 28 -5.76 -6.54 6.07
N CYS A 29 -6.48 -7.12 5.08
CA CYS A 29 -7.66 -6.51 4.49
C CYS A 29 -8.79 -6.33 5.52
N PRO A 30 -9.23 -5.08 5.85
CA PRO A 30 -10.21 -4.83 6.91
C PRO A 30 -11.66 -4.85 6.42
N VAL A 31 -11.90 -4.95 5.11
CA VAL A 31 -13.22 -4.83 4.49
C VAL A 31 -14.17 -5.88 5.05
N LYS A 32 -15.36 -5.46 5.52
CA LYS A 32 -16.35 -6.31 6.20
C LYS A 32 -16.70 -7.57 5.39
N LYS A 33 -16.86 -7.44 4.07
CA LYS A 33 -17.18 -8.55 3.16
C LYS A 33 -16.09 -9.64 3.15
N ILE A 34 -14.82 -9.28 3.38
CA ILE A 34 -13.66 -10.19 3.42
C ILE A 34 -13.42 -10.66 4.85
N ALA A 35 -13.19 -9.73 5.77
CA ALA A 35 -12.82 -10.02 7.14
C ALA A 35 -13.96 -10.73 7.92
N GLY A 36 -15.22 -10.40 7.63
CA GLY A 36 -16.39 -11.07 8.22
C GLY A 36 -16.54 -12.54 7.83
N ARG A 37 -15.91 -12.96 6.72
CA ARG A 37 -15.88 -14.36 6.26
C ARG A 37 -14.64 -15.13 6.76
N GLY A 38 -13.86 -14.55 7.67
CA GLY A 38 -12.64 -15.16 8.19
C GLY A 38 -11.42 -15.06 7.27
N ALA A 39 -11.48 -14.24 6.19
CA ALA A 39 -10.35 -13.99 5.30
C ALA A 39 -9.68 -12.63 5.61
N GLY A 40 -8.51 -12.36 5.03
CA GLY A 40 -7.77 -11.14 5.28
C GLY A 40 -7.52 -10.93 6.79
N SER A 41 -7.85 -9.77 7.34
CA SER A 41 -7.68 -9.51 8.77
C SER A 41 -8.62 -10.33 9.69
N GLY A 42 -9.64 -10.99 9.14
CA GLY A 42 -10.49 -11.94 9.86
C GLY A 42 -9.72 -13.13 10.41
N MET A 43 -8.61 -13.51 9.78
CA MET A 43 -7.71 -14.57 10.24
C MET A 43 -7.04 -14.25 11.59
N MET A 44 -6.92 -12.99 11.98
CA MET A 44 -6.37 -12.59 13.28
C MET A 44 -7.23 -13.05 14.47
N ARG A 45 -8.47 -13.48 14.23
CA ARG A 45 -9.37 -14.06 15.25
C ARG A 45 -9.14 -15.57 15.44
N ASP A 46 -8.40 -16.19 14.52
CA ASP A 46 -8.05 -17.62 14.57
C ASP A 46 -6.57 -17.77 14.21
N VAL A 47 -5.70 -17.38 15.14
CA VAL A 47 -4.25 -17.43 14.95
C VAL A 47 -3.73 -18.85 14.65
N PRO A 48 -4.23 -19.92 15.31
CA PRO A 48 -3.83 -21.28 14.94
C PRO A 48 -4.10 -21.62 13.48
N LEU A 49 -5.27 -21.26 12.94
CA LEU A 49 -5.60 -21.47 11.53
C LEU A 49 -4.72 -20.63 10.60
N MET A 50 -4.49 -19.35 10.96
CA MET A 50 -3.61 -18.45 10.22
C MET A 50 -2.18 -19.02 10.06
N VAL A 51 -1.61 -19.49 11.17
CA VAL A 51 -0.26 -20.07 11.21
C VAL A 51 -0.20 -21.38 10.41
N GLU A 52 -1.14 -22.29 10.63
CA GLU A 52 -1.20 -23.57 9.94
C GLU A 52 -1.37 -23.40 8.41
N MET A 53 -2.20 -22.47 7.99
CA MET A 53 -2.37 -22.17 6.56
C MET A 53 -1.09 -21.59 5.95
N THR A 54 -0.42 -20.67 6.64
CA THR A 54 0.86 -20.10 6.21
C THR A 54 1.92 -21.18 6.09
N ARG A 55 2.04 -22.07 7.08
CA ARG A 55 2.95 -23.21 7.06
C ARG A 55 2.76 -24.07 5.81
N ARG A 56 1.52 -24.45 5.51
CA ARG A 56 1.20 -25.27 4.33
C ARG A 56 1.54 -24.58 3.01
N ILE A 57 1.38 -23.24 2.93
CA ILE A 57 1.78 -22.49 1.73
C ILE A 57 3.29 -22.48 1.60
N VAL A 58 4.02 -22.16 2.68
CA VAL A 58 5.49 -22.16 2.69
C VAL A 58 6.06 -23.50 2.27
N GLU A 59 5.48 -24.62 2.76
CA GLU A 59 5.91 -25.99 2.40
C GLU A 59 5.57 -26.36 0.94
N ALA A 60 4.56 -25.75 0.35
CA ALA A 60 4.04 -26.12 -0.97
C ALA A 60 4.70 -25.37 -2.14
N VAL A 61 5.40 -24.27 -1.88
CA VAL A 61 6.03 -23.40 -2.89
C VAL A 61 7.53 -23.28 -2.65
N LYS A 62 8.28 -22.96 -3.71
CA LYS A 62 9.74 -22.74 -3.64
C LYS A 62 10.12 -21.27 -3.49
N LYS A 63 9.22 -20.37 -3.89
CA LYS A 63 9.45 -18.93 -3.79
C LYS A 63 9.34 -18.46 -2.33
N PRO A 64 10.10 -17.42 -1.94
CA PRO A 64 9.96 -16.82 -0.62
C PRO A 64 8.52 -16.38 -0.36
N VAL A 65 7.99 -16.75 0.80
CA VAL A 65 6.65 -16.33 1.23
C VAL A 65 6.77 -15.23 2.25
N THR A 66 6.06 -14.12 2.04
CA THR A 66 5.94 -13.02 2.98
C THR A 66 4.50 -12.89 3.47
N VAL A 67 4.31 -12.18 4.56
CA VAL A 67 2.97 -11.93 5.11
C VAL A 67 2.79 -10.44 5.37
N LYS A 68 1.60 -9.91 5.01
CA LYS A 68 1.17 -8.58 5.43
C LYS A 68 -0.03 -8.69 6.35
N THR A 69 0.04 -8.04 7.53
CA THR A 69 -1.02 -8.09 8.56
C THR A 69 -1.20 -6.74 9.26
N ARG A 70 -1.98 -6.73 10.36
CA ARG A 70 -2.28 -5.57 11.23
C ARG A 70 -1.87 -5.88 12.67
N LEU A 71 -2.07 -4.91 13.60
CA LEU A 71 -1.74 -5.05 15.02
C LEU A 71 -2.63 -6.08 15.74
N GLY A 72 -3.86 -6.26 15.29
CA GLY A 72 -4.86 -7.12 15.87
C GLY A 72 -6.22 -6.92 15.20
N TRP A 73 -7.25 -7.65 15.69
CA TRP A 73 -8.62 -7.47 15.24
C TRP A 73 -9.23 -6.15 15.76
N ASP A 74 -9.08 -5.87 17.02
CA ASP A 74 -9.54 -4.68 17.73
C ASP A 74 -8.52 -4.26 18.80
N GLU A 75 -8.88 -3.31 19.65
CA GLU A 75 -8.00 -2.76 20.66
C GLU A 75 -7.64 -3.77 21.76
N GLU A 76 -8.61 -4.63 22.14
CA GLU A 76 -8.46 -5.64 23.18
C GLU A 76 -7.67 -6.87 22.68
N SER A 77 -7.56 -7.08 21.37
CA SER A 77 -6.92 -8.24 20.75
C SER A 77 -5.70 -7.91 19.92
N LYS A 78 -4.90 -6.92 20.34
CA LYS A 78 -3.60 -6.61 19.73
C LYS A 78 -2.58 -7.70 20.10
N ASN A 79 -2.41 -8.68 19.22
CA ASN A 79 -1.59 -9.87 19.42
C ASN A 79 -0.46 -10.03 18.40
N ILE A 80 -0.03 -8.92 17.78
CA ILE A 80 0.97 -8.95 16.68
C ILE A 80 2.32 -9.52 17.13
N GLU A 81 2.74 -9.33 18.37
CA GLU A 81 4.01 -9.84 18.89
C GLU A 81 4.03 -11.38 18.88
N GLU A 82 2.94 -12.03 19.33
CA GLU A 82 2.79 -13.49 19.27
C GLU A 82 2.69 -13.97 17.81
N ILE A 83 1.88 -13.31 17.00
CA ILE A 83 1.69 -13.65 15.59
C ILE A 83 3.02 -13.61 14.83
N ALA A 84 3.85 -12.59 15.06
CA ALA A 84 5.14 -12.44 14.40
C ALA A 84 6.08 -13.62 14.66
N LEU A 85 6.19 -14.04 15.91
CA LEU A 85 7.01 -15.20 16.30
C LEU A 85 6.50 -16.49 15.63
N ARG A 86 5.19 -16.75 15.74
CA ARG A 86 4.59 -17.97 15.17
C ARG A 86 4.67 -18.03 13.65
N LEU A 87 4.53 -16.89 12.96
CA LEU A 87 4.67 -16.82 11.50
C LEU A 87 6.15 -17.00 11.08
N GLN A 88 7.09 -16.42 11.82
CA GLN A 88 8.52 -16.67 11.59
C GLN A 88 8.85 -18.16 11.72
N ASP A 89 8.34 -18.82 12.76
CA ASP A 89 8.62 -20.23 13.04
C ASP A 89 8.12 -21.18 11.94
N VAL A 90 7.11 -20.77 11.17
CA VAL A 90 6.64 -21.55 10.01
C VAL A 90 7.33 -21.17 8.70
N GLY A 91 8.35 -20.29 8.74
CA GLY A 91 9.29 -20.06 7.66
C GLY A 91 8.93 -18.93 6.69
N ILE A 92 8.17 -17.92 7.11
CA ILE A 92 8.00 -16.71 6.26
C ILE A 92 9.33 -15.96 6.13
N ALA A 93 9.56 -15.34 4.97
CA ALA A 93 10.78 -14.62 4.66
C ALA A 93 10.79 -13.16 5.18
N ALA A 94 9.64 -12.53 5.35
CA ALA A 94 9.49 -11.19 5.93
C ALA A 94 8.05 -10.96 6.41
N LEU A 95 7.87 -9.98 7.32
CA LEU A 95 6.56 -9.60 7.84
C LEU A 95 6.34 -8.10 7.68
N THR A 96 5.24 -7.71 7.01
CA THR A 96 4.78 -6.32 6.95
C THR A 96 3.65 -6.10 7.95
N ILE A 97 3.77 -5.08 8.79
CA ILE A 97 2.80 -4.79 9.85
C ILE A 97 2.20 -3.38 9.64
N HIS A 98 0.89 -3.31 9.46
CA HIS A 98 0.17 -2.04 9.47
C HIS A 98 -0.14 -1.63 10.93
N GLY A 99 0.28 -0.41 11.31
CA GLY A 99 0.13 0.16 12.66
C GLY A 99 -1.31 0.49 13.07
N ARG A 100 -2.30 -0.25 12.58
CA ARG A 100 -3.72 -0.16 12.95
C ARG A 100 -4.33 -1.53 13.15
N THR A 101 -5.34 -1.61 14.01
CA THR A 101 -6.18 -2.80 14.12
C THR A 101 -7.15 -2.89 12.93
N ARG A 102 -7.82 -4.03 12.76
CA ARG A 102 -8.89 -4.17 11.78
C ARG A 102 -10.06 -3.22 12.08
N ALA A 103 -10.45 -3.09 13.36
CA ALA A 103 -11.56 -2.26 13.77
C ALA A 103 -11.35 -0.76 13.49
N GLN A 104 -10.11 -0.30 13.56
CA GLN A 104 -9.75 1.08 13.19
C GLN A 104 -9.89 1.33 11.67
N MET A 105 -9.74 0.30 10.84
CA MET A 105 -9.64 0.46 9.37
C MET A 105 -8.54 1.45 8.98
N TYR A 106 -8.91 2.73 8.77
CA TYR A 106 -7.99 3.84 8.47
C TYR A 106 -8.18 5.03 9.41
N ARG A 107 -9.01 4.90 10.45
CA ARG A 107 -9.27 5.98 11.41
C ARG A 107 -8.11 6.17 12.35
N GLY A 108 -7.96 7.40 12.86
CA GLY A 108 -6.87 7.78 13.77
C GLY A 108 -5.50 7.70 13.10
N GLU A 109 -4.45 7.69 13.89
CA GLU A 109 -3.07 7.55 13.45
C GLU A 109 -2.61 6.10 13.56
N ALA A 110 -1.62 5.72 12.75
CA ALA A 110 -0.98 4.42 12.84
C ALA A 110 -0.08 4.38 14.09
N ASP A 111 -0.30 3.40 14.95
CA ASP A 111 0.54 3.14 16.12
C ASP A 111 1.74 2.26 15.73
N TRP A 112 2.92 2.85 15.73
CA TRP A 112 4.17 2.16 15.39
C TRP A 112 4.85 1.53 16.61
N THR A 113 4.36 1.74 17.81
CA THR A 113 5.01 1.24 19.05
C THR A 113 5.09 -0.28 19.07
N LEU A 114 4.00 -0.97 18.68
CA LEU A 114 3.98 -2.43 18.60
C LEU A 114 4.83 -2.96 17.41
N ILE A 115 4.92 -2.21 16.30
CA ILE A 115 5.83 -2.57 15.21
C ILE A 115 7.28 -2.55 15.71
N GLY A 116 7.64 -1.48 16.44
CA GLY A 116 8.96 -1.35 17.07
C GLY A 116 9.23 -2.45 18.10
N LYS A 117 8.24 -2.83 18.91
CA LYS A 117 8.38 -3.95 19.85
C LYS A 117 8.66 -5.27 19.13
N VAL A 118 7.93 -5.57 18.06
CA VAL A 118 8.19 -6.77 17.24
C VAL A 118 9.61 -6.72 16.68
N LYS A 119 10.01 -5.59 16.06
CA LYS A 119 11.33 -5.47 15.42
C LYS A 119 12.48 -5.62 16.43
N ASN A 120 12.34 -5.05 17.62
CA ASN A 120 13.39 -5.05 18.63
C ASN A 120 13.32 -6.28 19.55
N ASN A 121 12.42 -7.23 19.31
CA ASN A 121 12.42 -8.50 20.01
C ASN A 121 13.60 -9.37 19.54
N PRO A 122 14.54 -9.78 20.42
CA PRO A 122 15.73 -10.54 20.04
C PRO A 122 15.42 -11.92 19.45
N ALA A 123 14.20 -12.44 19.62
CA ALA A 123 13.77 -13.70 19.02
C ALA A 123 13.32 -13.51 17.55
N ILE A 124 13.08 -12.29 17.08
CA ILE A 124 12.73 -12.00 15.68
C ILE A 124 14.00 -11.88 14.85
N ARG A 125 14.09 -12.71 13.82
CA ARG A 125 15.24 -12.82 12.91
C ARG A 125 14.91 -12.46 11.47
N ILE A 126 13.64 -12.34 11.12
CA ILE A 126 13.18 -11.95 9.78
C ILE A 126 13.06 -10.43 9.65
N PRO A 127 13.17 -9.88 8.42
CA PRO A 127 12.89 -8.48 8.17
C PRO A 127 11.48 -8.09 8.58
N ILE A 128 11.36 -6.94 9.28
CA ILE A 128 10.10 -6.32 9.68
C ILE A 128 9.91 -5.03 8.89
N ILE A 129 8.83 -4.96 8.13
CA ILE A 129 8.46 -3.81 7.31
C ILE A 129 7.30 -3.09 7.99
N GLY A 130 7.50 -1.83 8.36
CA GLY A 130 6.46 -1.01 8.97
C GLY A 130 5.57 -0.35 7.91
N ASN A 131 4.27 -0.29 8.19
CA ASN A 131 3.29 0.35 7.32
C ASN A 131 2.31 1.21 8.13
N GLY A 132 1.93 2.35 7.58
CA GLY A 132 0.95 3.27 8.13
C GLY A 132 1.44 4.71 8.17
N ASP A 133 0.69 5.58 7.50
CA ASP A 133 0.85 7.03 7.49
C ASP A 133 2.23 7.56 7.06
N ILE A 134 2.96 6.78 6.26
CA ILE A 134 4.19 7.25 5.60
C ILE A 134 3.77 8.04 4.36
N ASP A 135 4.08 9.33 4.36
CA ASP A 135 3.71 10.29 3.30
C ASP A 135 4.87 11.17 2.82
N SER A 136 6.04 11.02 3.41
CA SER A 136 7.21 11.86 3.13
C SER A 136 8.53 11.18 3.49
N GLY A 137 9.63 11.72 2.95
CA GLY A 137 10.99 11.30 3.30
C GLY A 137 11.31 11.48 4.79
N PRO A 138 11.06 12.67 5.39
CA PRO A 138 11.23 12.88 6.82
C PRO A 138 10.47 11.88 7.68
N LYS A 139 9.20 11.58 7.32
CA LYS A 139 8.39 10.59 8.05
C LYS A 139 8.96 9.18 7.94
N ALA A 140 9.43 8.79 6.77
CA ALA A 140 10.10 7.50 6.59
C ALA A 140 11.37 7.41 7.46
N ARG A 141 12.23 8.44 7.45
CA ARG A 141 13.44 8.52 8.28
C ARG A 141 13.11 8.40 9.76
N GLU A 142 12.12 9.17 10.25
CA GLU A 142 11.67 9.10 11.65
C GLU A 142 11.31 7.66 12.04
N MET A 143 10.61 6.92 11.16
CA MET A 143 10.19 5.55 11.45
C MET A 143 11.36 4.57 11.48
N PHE A 144 12.34 4.70 10.58
CA PHE A 144 13.57 3.92 10.62
C PHE A 144 14.36 4.19 11.91
N ASP A 145 14.61 5.46 12.23
CA ASP A 145 15.46 5.84 13.36
C ASP A 145 14.82 5.48 14.71
N ARG A 146 13.49 5.66 14.82
CA ARG A 146 12.78 5.46 16.08
C ARG A 146 12.46 4.00 16.37
N TYR A 147 12.12 3.22 15.35
CA TYR A 147 11.61 1.86 15.54
C TYR A 147 12.55 0.77 14.99
N GLY A 148 13.58 1.14 14.24
CA GLY A 148 14.60 0.23 13.74
C GLY A 148 14.13 -0.75 12.67
N VAL A 149 12.98 -0.49 12.02
CA VAL A 149 12.43 -1.38 10.98
C VAL A 149 13.37 -1.54 9.80
N ASP A 150 13.30 -2.69 9.11
CA ASP A 150 14.14 -2.99 7.95
C ASP A 150 13.63 -2.35 6.66
N GLY A 151 12.36 -1.96 6.65
CA GLY A 151 11.73 -1.29 5.51
C GLY A 151 10.46 -0.56 5.92
N VAL A 152 9.99 0.32 5.04
CA VAL A 152 8.69 0.98 5.16
C VAL A 152 7.84 0.72 3.93
N MET A 153 6.56 0.44 4.13
CA MET A 153 5.58 0.29 3.05
C MET A 153 4.73 1.55 2.95
N ILE A 154 4.69 2.14 1.78
CA ILE A 154 3.89 3.33 1.48
C ILE A 154 2.61 2.89 0.78
N GLY A 155 1.46 3.31 1.29
CA GLY A 155 0.14 2.97 0.76
C GLY A 155 -0.54 4.18 0.12
N ARG A 156 -1.55 4.72 0.79
CA ARG A 156 -2.43 5.79 0.29
C ARG A 156 -1.71 7.03 -0.26
N ALA A 157 -0.53 7.35 0.26
CA ALA A 157 0.27 8.48 -0.22
C ALA A 157 0.81 8.32 -1.66
N THR A 158 0.69 7.14 -2.25
CA THR A 158 1.04 6.89 -3.66
C THR A 158 -0.05 7.36 -4.64
N TYR A 159 -1.28 7.59 -4.15
CA TYR A 159 -2.39 7.97 -5.03
C TYR A 159 -2.15 9.33 -5.68
N GLY A 160 -1.97 9.32 -7.01
CA GLY A 160 -1.63 10.54 -7.77
C GLY A 160 -0.25 11.12 -7.44
N ARG A 161 0.62 10.35 -6.80
CA ARG A 161 1.98 10.74 -6.41
C ARG A 161 2.95 9.56 -6.52
N PRO A 162 3.09 8.92 -7.68
CA PRO A 162 3.98 7.76 -7.82
C PRO A 162 5.45 8.11 -7.57
N TRP A 163 5.85 9.35 -7.75
CA TRP A 163 7.20 9.85 -7.47
C TRP A 163 7.57 9.88 -5.98
N ILE A 164 6.63 9.63 -5.05
CA ILE A 164 6.91 9.60 -3.60
C ILE A 164 8.05 8.64 -3.25
N PHE A 165 8.19 7.53 -3.97
CA PHE A 165 9.29 6.59 -3.74
C PHE A 165 10.65 7.21 -4.04
N ARG A 166 10.76 8.01 -5.12
CA ARG A 166 11.97 8.75 -5.45
C ARG A 166 12.28 9.81 -4.40
N GLU A 167 11.26 10.55 -3.94
CA GLU A 167 11.40 11.54 -2.88
C GLU A 167 11.88 10.93 -1.56
N VAL A 168 11.25 9.83 -1.15
CA VAL A 168 11.62 9.13 0.09
C VAL A 168 13.04 8.58 -0.01
N LYS A 169 13.39 7.93 -1.13
CA LYS A 169 14.74 7.41 -1.34
C LYS A 169 15.79 8.50 -1.30
N HIS A 170 15.56 9.60 -2.03
CA HIS A 170 16.48 10.76 -2.03
C HIS A 170 16.68 11.31 -0.62
N PHE A 171 15.58 11.53 0.14
CA PHE A 171 15.70 12.03 1.51
C PHE A 171 16.45 11.07 2.43
N LEU A 172 16.23 9.76 2.30
CA LEU A 172 16.95 8.75 3.09
C LEU A 172 18.45 8.72 2.77
N GLU A 173 18.83 9.03 1.54
CA GLU A 173 20.24 9.08 1.09
C GLU A 173 20.93 10.39 1.47
N THR A 174 20.25 11.54 1.32
CA THR A 174 20.87 12.88 1.39
C THR A 174 20.44 13.72 2.60
N GLY A 175 19.28 13.44 3.19
CA GLY A 175 18.63 14.30 4.18
C GLY A 175 17.90 15.51 3.58
N GLU A 176 17.87 15.65 2.25
CA GLU A 176 17.28 16.80 1.56
C GLU A 176 15.91 16.45 0.95
N VAL A 177 14.98 17.41 1.04
CA VAL A 177 13.65 17.27 0.43
C VAL A 177 13.74 17.63 -1.05
N MET A 178 13.32 16.75 -1.93
CA MET A 178 13.23 17.03 -3.37
C MET A 178 12.14 18.06 -3.67
N PRO A 179 12.36 18.95 -4.67
CA PRO A 179 11.28 19.79 -5.18
C PRO A 179 10.16 18.93 -5.77
N GLN A 180 8.93 19.43 -5.63
CA GLN A 180 7.77 18.76 -6.21
C GLN A 180 7.80 18.88 -7.75
N PRO A 181 7.34 17.83 -8.48
CA PRO A 181 7.17 17.97 -9.93
C PRO A 181 6.21 19.12 -10.26
N SER A 182 6.54 19.89 -11.28
CA SER A 182 5.65 20.90 -11.87
C SER A 182 4.34 20.30 -12.37
N VAL A 183 3.34 21.13 -12.63
CA VAL A 183 2.06 20.63 -13.19
C VAL A 183 2.27 19.94 -14.53
N ALA A 184 3.13 20.48 -15.40
CA ALA A 184 3.46 19.89 -16.68
C ALA A 184 4.10 18.50 -16.53
N GLU A 185 5.07 18.34 -15.61
CA GLU A 185 5.67 17.03 -15.32
C GLU A 185 4.65 16.03 -14.77
N ARG A 186 3.71 16.49 -13.89
CA ARG A 186 2.62 15.63 -13.40
C ARG A 186 1.69 15.17 -14.49
N VAL A 187 1.43 16.01 -15.51
CA VAL A 187 0.64 15.64 -16.69
C VAL A 187 1.32 14.50 -17.44
N GLU A 188 2.62 14.63 -17.72
CA GLU A 188 3.35 13.57 -18.44
C GLU A 188 3.38 12.25 -17.65
N ILE A 189 3.62 12.30 -16.35
CA ILE A 189 3.56 11.11 -15.48
C ILE A 189 2.14 10.50 -15.47
N ALA A 190 1.09 11.33 -15.44
CA ALA A 190 -0.30 10.87 -15.46
C ALA A 190 -0.67 10.21 -16.80
N LYS A 191 -0.18 10.76 -17.92
CA LYS A 191 -0.35 10.18 -19.27
C LYS A 191 0.35 8.83 -19.40
N GLU A 192 1.60 8.72 -18.92
CA GLU A 192 2.32 7.45 -18.90
C GLU A 192 1.59 6.40 -18.05
N HIS A 193 1.14 6.78 -16.85
CA HIS A 193 0.39 5.91 -15.95
C HIS A 193 -0.92 5.44 -16.59
N LEU A 194 -1.66 6.34 -17.25
CA LEU A 194 -2.87 5.99 -17.99
C LEU A 194 -2.56 5.01 -19.13
N ALA A 195 -1.52 5.27 -19.93
CA ALA A 195 -1.09 4.38 -21.02
C ALA A 195 -0.79 2.96 -20.50
N LYS A 196 0.00 2.84 -19.45
CA LYS A 196 0.32 1.55 -18.80
C LYS A 196 -0.93 0.85 -18.26
N SER A 197 -1.85 1.58 -17.66
CA SER A 197 -3.10 1.01 -17.16
C SER A 197 -3.99 0.48 -18.29
N LEU A 198 -4.06 1.19 -19.41
CA LEU A 198 -4.81 0.76 -20.60
C LEU A 198 -4.17 -0.47 -21.26
N GLU A 199 -2.84 -0.49 -21.38
CA GLU A 199 -2.09 -1.63 -21.93
C GLU A 199 -2.34 -2.91 -21.15
N ILE A 200 -2.24 -2.86 -19.81
CA ILE A 200 -2.28 -4.05 -18.95
C ILE A 200 -3.71 -4.52 -18.68
N LYS A 201 -4.67 -3.59 -18.49
CA LYS A 201 -6.02 -3.88 -17.99
C LYS A 201 -7.13 -3.69 -19.02
N GLY A 202 -6.80 -3.18 -20.19
CA GLY A 202 -7.77 -2.84 -21.23
C GLY A 202 -8.52 -1.53 -20.96
N GLY A 203 -9.26 -1.05 -21.97
CA GLY A 203 -9.81 0.30 -21.97
C GLY A 203 -10.70 0.63 -20.76
N ARG A 204 -11.77 -0.15 -20.53
CA ARG A 204 -12.73 0.18 -19.48
C ARG A 204 -12.16 0.03 -18.07
N VAL A 205 -11.51 -1.07 -17.76
CA VAL A 205 -10.98 -1.35 -16.40
C VAL A 205 -9.82 -0.41 -16.12
N GLY A 206 -8.91 -0.22 -17.06
CA GLY A 206 -7.78 0.70 -16.93
C GLY A 206 -8.22 2.13 -16.59
N ILE A 207 -9.24 2.65 -17.28
CA ILE A 207 -9.79 3.98 -16.97
C ILE A 207 -10.41 4.03 -15.56
N LEU A 208 -11.23 3.06 -15.20
CA LEU A 208 -11.91 3.05 -13.90
C LEU A 208 -10.92 3.05 -12.73
N GLU A 209 -9.85 2.27 -12.84
CA GLU A 209 -8.82 2.23 -11.81
C GLU A 209 -8.00 3.52 -11.75
N MET A 210 -7.76 4.16 -12.90
CA MET A 210 -7.05 5.44 -12.97
C MET A 210 -7.80 6.61 -12.34
N ARG A 211 -9.13 6.56 -12.19
CA ARG A 211 -9.93 7.68 -11.64
C ARG A 211 -9.46 8.15 -10.27
N ARG A 212 -9.12 7.22 -9.38
CA ARG A 212 -8.56 7.54 -8.06
C ARG A 212 -7.22 8.28 -8.18
N HIS A 213 -6.36 7.85 -9.08
CA HIS A 213 -5.08 8.50 -9.32
C HIS A 213 -5.26 9.87 -9.95
N LEU A 214 -6.00 9.96 -11.05
CA LEU A 214 -6.22 11.21 -11.80
C LEU A 214 -6.84 12.30 -10.92
N SER A 215 -7.76 11.95 -10.01
CA SER A 215 -8.36 12.91 -9.08
C SER A 215 -7.36 13.48 -8.06
N ASN A 216 -6.23 12.81 -7.83
CA ASN A 216 -5.22 13.20 -6.84
C ASN A 216 -3.97 13.85 -7.45
N TYR A 217 -3.63 13.56 -8.71
CA TYR A 217 -2.45 14.14 -9.39
C TYR A 217 -2.40 15.67 -9.34
N PHE A 218 -3.58 16.28 -9.45
CA PHE A 218 -3.75 17.73 -9.62
C PHE A 218 -4.50 18.37 -8.44
N LYS A 219 -4.54 17.69 -7.30
CA LYS A 219 -5.19 18.22 -6.10
C LYS A 219 -4.49 19.50 -5.65
N GLY A 220 -5.28 20.55 -5.36
CA GLY A 220 -4.79 21.86 -4.94
C GLY A 220 -4.72 22.90 -6.04
N LEU A 221 -4.93 22.54 -7.31
CA LEU A 221 -5.02 23.53 -8.38
C LEU A 221 -6.28 24.42 -8.23
N PRO A 222 -6.16 25.74 -8.45
CA PRO A 222 -7.29 26.67 -8.35
C PRO A 222 -8.31 26.40 -9.46
N ASN A 223 -9.62 26.56 -9.15
CA ASN A 223 -10.72 26.38 -10.10
C ASN A 223 -10.74 25.05 -10.85
N PHE A 224 -10.23 23.99 -10.23
CA PHE A 224 -10.02 22.69 -10.87
C PHE A 224 -11.25 21.76 -10.86
N LYS A 225 -12.37 22.16 -10.23
CA LYS A 225 -13.55 21.29 -9.99
C LYS A 225 -14.11 20.66 -11.27
N GLU A 226 -14.30 21.45 -12.32
CA GLU A 226 -14.88 20.97 -13.61
C GLU A 226 -13.92 20.04 -14.34
N THR A 227 -12.64 20.38 -14.39
CA THR A 227 -11.60 19.54 -15.00
C THR A 227 -11.47 18.21 -14.24
N ARG A 228 -11.49 18.25 -12.91
CA ARG A 228 -11.51 17.04 -12.09
C ARG A 228 -12.72 16.16 -12.41
N LEU A 229 -13.90 16.74 -12.59
CA LEU A 229 -15.10 15.99 -12.95
C LEU A 229 -14.91 15.25 -14.29
N LYS A 230 -14.36 15.91 -15.31
CA LYS A 230 -14.01 15.26 -16.59
C LYS A 230 -13.08 14.07 -16.39
N LEU A 231 -11.97 14.24 -15.63
CA LEU A 231 -11.00 13.17 -15.37
C LEU A 231 -11.60 11.92 -14.71
N VAL A 232 -12.70 12.04 -13.96
CA VAL A 232 -13.32 10.91 -13.26
C VAL A 232 -14.61 10.40 -13.90
N THR A 233 -15.12 11.06 -14.96
CA THR A 233 -16.35 10.66 -15.64
C THR A 233 -16.13 10.18 -17.07
N LEU A 234 -15.14 10.69 -17.77
CA LEU A 234 -14.82 10.30 -19.14
C LEU A 234 -14.43 8.82 -19.23
N PHE A 235 -14.74 8.21 -20.36
CA PHE A 235 -14.43 6.82 -20.70
C PHE A 235 -13.62 6.69 -22.00
N ASP A 236 -13.56 7.76 -22.82
CA ASP A 236 -12.72 7.78 -24.01
C ASP A 236 -11.28 8.15 -23.63
N PRO A 237 -10.29 7.29 -23.91
CA PRO A 237 -8.88 7.61 -23.65
C PRO A 237 -8.41 8.90 -24.34
N ASN A 238 -8.87 9.19 -25.56
CA ASN A 238 -8.45 10.38 -26.31
C ASN A 238 -8.96 11.65 -25.61
N GLU A 239 -10.21 11.63 -25.12
CA GLU A 239 -10.77 12.75 -24.35
C GLU A 239 -10.03 12.94 -23.01
N LEU A 240 -9.59 11.85 -22.38
CA LEU A 240 -8.77 11.91 -21.16
C LEU A 240 -7.40 12.52 -21.45
N TYR A 241 -6.71 12.11 -22.51
CA TYR A 241 -5.43 12.71 -22.92
C TYR A 241 -5.59 14.19 -23.25
N ALA A 242 -6.59 14.57 -24.05
CA ALA A 242 -6.89 15.97 -24.37
C ALA A 242 -7.18 16.79 -23.09
N THR A 243 -7.88 16.18 -22.10
CA THR A 243 -8.13 16.84 -20.82
C THR A 243 -6.82 17.04 -20.04
N LEU A 244 -5.93 16.05 -20.05
CA LEU A 244 -4.60 16.14 -19.40
C LEU A 244 -3.75 17.22 -20.09
N ASP A 245 -3.71 17.29 -21.41
CA ASP A 245 -3.01 18.34 -22.15
C ASP A 245 -3.52 19.73 -21.78
N SER A 246 -4.85 19.91 -21.70
CA SER A 246 -5.47 21.17 -21.29
C SER A 246 -5.08 21.60 -19.85
N ILE A 247 -4.70 20.66 -18.99
CA ILE A 247 -4.19 20.98 -17.65
C ILE A 247 -2.78 21.57 -17.74
N ALA A 248 -1.91 21.01 -18.56
CA ALA A 248 -0.58 21.58 -18.80
C ALA A 248 -0.67 23.00 -19.37
N ASP A 249 -1.55 23.22 -20.37
CA ASP A 249 -1.76 24.53 -20.98
C ASP A 249 -2.26 25.59 -19.99
N ARG A 250 -3.16 25.20 -19.10
CA ARG A 250 -3.83 26.16 -18.19
C ARG A 250 -3.09 26.40 -16.88
N TRP A 251 -2.41 25.40 -16.34
CA TRP A 251 -1.77 25.45 -15.04
C TRP A 251 -0.30 25.05 -15.06
N GLY A 252 0.32 24.91 -16.24
CA GLY A 252 1.73 24.49 -16.36
C GLY A 252 2.70 25.26 -15.50
N ASP A 253 2.50 26.61 -15.45
CA ASP A 253 3.33 27.54 -14.70
C ASP A 253 2.86 27.74 -13.24
N PHE A 254 1.83 27.01 -12.79
CA PHE A 254 1.35 27.13 -11.41
C PHE A 254 2.38 26.62 -10.41
N ASP A 255 2.73 27.49 -9.43
CA ASP A 255 3.66 27.11 -8.37
C ASP A 255 3.02 26.08 -7.41
N VAL A 256 3.53 24.87 -7.44
CA VAL A 256 3.09 23.77 -6.59
C VAL A 256 3.85 23.67 -5.26
N SER A 257 4.83 24.52 -5.01
CA SER A 257 5.68 24.47 -3.80
C SER A 257 4.89 24.69 -2.51
N GLY A 258 3.80 25.48 -2.57
CA GLY A 258 2.88 25.72 -1.46
C GLY A 258 1.72 24.72 -1.36
N VAL A 259 1.59 23.79 -2.31
CA VAL A 259 0.54 22.78 -2.30
C VAL A 259 0.97 21.63 -1.40
N ILE A 260 0.59 21.71 -0.13
CA ILE A 260 0.78 20.58 0.81
C ILE A 260 -0.02 19.39 0.27
N PRO A 261 0.60 18.22 0.08
CA PRO A 261 -0.15 17.01 -0.21
C PRO A 261 -1.26 16.87 0.83
N ALA A 262 -2.50 16.79 0.37
CA ALA A 262 -3.61 16.73 1.32
C ALA A 262 -3.43 15.52 2.23
N PRO A 263 -3.80 15.66 3.52
CA PRO A 263 -3.74 14.55 4.45
C PRO A 263 -4.48 13.34 3.88
N LEU A 264 -3.94 12.16 4.13
CA LEU A 264 -4.51 10.90 3.66
C LEU A 264 -5.97 10.84 4.10
N SER A 265 -6.92 10.90 3.13
CA SER A 265 -8.34 10.85 3.47
C SER A 265 -8.65 9.54 4.19
N HIS A 266 -9.40 9.63 5.27
CA HIS A 266 -9.85 8.46 6.03
C HIS A 266 -11.01 7.73 5.34
N ASP A 267 -11.55 8.30 4.25
CA ASP A 267 -12.68 7.76 3.49
C ASP A 267 -12.19 6.77 2.42
N VAL A 268 -12.46 5.49 2.66
CA VAL A 268 -12.39 4.39 1.68
C VAL A 268 -13.68 3.59 1.78
#